data_85e75408e8c999c7ad5adcb692cee95a
#
_entry.id   85e75408e8c999c7ad5adcb692cee95a
#
_cell.length_a   1.000
_cell.length_b   1.000
_cell.length_c   1.000
_cell.angle_alpha   90.00
_cell.angle_beta   90.00
_cell.angle_gamma   90.00
#
_symmetry.space_group_name_H-M   'P 1'
#
loop_
_entity.id
_entity.type
_entity.pdbx_description
1 polymer ?
#
loop_
_entity_poly.entity_id
_entity_poly.type
_entity_poly.pdbx_seq_one_letter_code
_entity_poly.pdbx_strand_id
1 'polypeptide(L)'
;MKKLFWLLISCIIGISSLNANPVIVDGIYLIVNQQIFTFSEAEEARNALRQQVLQEGRTLDESEIVKRVEQRLIAELLLRSRAKTLKIDASTDEVQERVGLLREQNPQLRNVKDKILQDQIADDFRRQRLLAREVDSKVRVGEEEIAKLCKVQTVELRQIELAQILLRGEEIPERINIIQDQFAQGMAFEEMARALSDDPAAERNGGRLGLFRKGELLPEIESVAFQLKVGQLSDPLETEFGTHLLMVQSEALPDALKCSALNESQRKKFEEEAFQEVRQQAVENYIAELREKAQITVNPFPKGWNG
;
A
#
# COMPACT_ATOMS: atom_id res chain seq x y z
N MET A 1 52.29 -85.94 10.32
CA MET A 1 52.35 -84.69 9.51
C MET A 1 50.88 -84.22 9.30
N LYS A 2 50.38 -83.39 10.16
CA LYS A 2 49.00 -82.92 10.12
C LYS A 2 48.93 -81.53 9.54
N LYS A 3 48.26 -81.35 8.38
CA LYS A 3 48.00 -80.07 7.78
C LYS A 3 46.75 -79.47 8.41
N LEU A 4 46.92 -78.35 9.12
CA LEU A 4 45.83 -77.54 9.67
C LEU A 4 45.24 -76.70 8.55
N PHE A 5 43.91 -76.86 8.31
CA PHE A 5 43.12 -76.06 7.37
C PHE A 5 42.50 -74.85 8.13
N TRP A 6 42.92 -73.66 7.77
CA TRP A 6 42.36 -72.44 8.34
C TRP A 6 41.24 -71.97 7.48
N LEU A 7 40.03 -72.03 8.03
CA LEU A 7 38.82 -71.44 7.42
C LEU A 7 38.73 -69.96 7.82
N LEU A 8 38.91 -69.07 6.86
CA LEU A 8 38.61 -67.66 7.00
C LEU A 8 37.10 -67.46 6.81
N ILE A 9 36.35 -67.19 7.88
CA ILE A 9 34.98 -66.69 7.83
C ILE A 9 35.10 -65.18 7.57
N SER A 10 34.77 -64.76 6.34
CA SER A 10 34.62 -63.36 5.95
C SER A 10 33.28 -62.86 6.48
N CYS A 11 33.32 -62.14 7.58
CA CYS A 11 32.15 -61.43 8.12
C CYS A 11 31.97 -60.15 7.31
N ILE A 12 31.09 -60.16 6.30
CA ILE A 12 30.65 -58.95 5.59
C ILE A 12 29.70 -58.24 6.56
N ILE A 13 30.25 -57.28 7.29
CA ILE A 13 29.43 -56.29 8.02
C ILE A 13 28.87 -55.34 6.95
N GLY A 14 27.63 -55.55 6.60
CA GLY A 14 26.86 -54.59 5.79
C GLY A 14 26.74 -53.27 6.57
N ILE A 15 27.51 -52.29 6.18
CA ILE A 15 27.31 -50.91 6.61
C ILE A 15 26.02 -50.46 5.96
N SER A 16 24.89 -50.64 6.64
CA SER A 16 23.66 -49.92 6.31
C SER A 16 23.99 -48.43 6.49
N SER A 17 24.14 -47.72 5.37
CA SER A 17 24.17 -46.26 5.39
C SER A 17 22.82 -45.81 5.96
N LEU A 18 22.81 -45.48 7.23
CA LEU A 18 21.76 -44.69 7.83
C LEU A 18 21.74 -43.36 7.06
N ASN A 19 20.84 -43.26 6.08
CA ASN A 19 20.42 -41.97 5.55
C ASN A 19 19.65 -41.28 6.67
N ALA A 20 20.35 -40.72 7.64
CA ALA A 20 19.80 -39.72 8.52
C ALA A 20 19.55 -38.50 7.62
N ASN A 21 18.31 -38.27 7.29
CA ASN A 21 17.93 -36.97 6.75
C ASN A 21 18.43 -35.93 7.74
N PRO A 22 19.25 -34.95 7.33
CA PRO A 22 19.71 -33.95 8.25
C PRO A 22 18.47 -33.28 8.86
N VAL A 23 18.35 -33.38 10.19
CA VAL A 23 17.39 -32.55 10.92
C VAL A 23 17.86 -31.13 10.74
N ILE A 24 17.18 -30.37 9.91
CA ILE A 24 17.46 -28.95 9.70
C ILE A 24 17.10 -28.26 11.03
N VAL A 25 18.11 -27.96 11.82
CA VAL A 25 17.96 -27.11 13.00
C VAL A 25 17.75 -25.69 12.49
N ASP A 26 16.76 -24.99 13.06
CA ASP A 26 16.50 -23.59 12.71
C ASP A 26 17.76 -22.74 12.87
N GLY A 27 18.10 -21.99 11.84
CA GLY A 27 19.32 -21.20 11.79
C GLY A 27 19.01 -19.70 11.79
N ILE A 28 20.09 -18.92 11.81
CA ILE A 28 19.98 -17.44 11.82
C ILE A 28 19.82 -16.95 10.39
N TYR A 29 18.70 -16.30 10.10
CA TYR A 29 18.42 -15.63 8.83
C TYR A 29 19.00 -14.23 8.77
N LEU A 30 18.74 -13.42 9.79
CA LEU A 30 19.09 -12.00 9.82
C LEU A 30 19.75 -11.64 11.14
N ILE A 31 20.84 -10.86 11.06
CA ILE A 31 21.51 -10.27 12.20
C ILE A 31 21.54 -8.76 12.00
N VAL A 32 21.07 -8.02 12.98
CA VAL A 32 21.21 -6.55 13.05
C VAL A 32 21.82 -6.21 14.39
N ASN A 33 23.07 -5.74 14.39
CA ASN A 33 23.88 -5.55 15.59
C ASN A 33 23.96 -6.86 16.41
N GLN A 34 23.25 -6.92 17.54
CA GLN A 34 23.16 -8.07 18.44
C GLN A 34 21.79 -8.75 18.47
N GLN A 35 20.89 -8.35 17.57
CA GLN A 35 19.56 -8.90 17.44
C GLN A 35 19.49 -9.84 16.25
N ILE A 36 18.71 -10.89 16.37
CA ILE A 36 18.59 -11.91 15.33
C ILE A 36 17.14 -12.20 14.98
N PHE A 37 16.93 -12.67 13.74
CA PHE A 37 15.76 -13.44 13.32
C PHE A 37 16.23 -14.77 12.75
N THR A 38 15.46 -15.82 13.02
CA THR A 38 15.70 -17.17 12.50
C THR A 38 15.05 -17.35 11.13
N PHE A 39 15.39 -18.47 10.44
CA PHE A 39 14.73 -18.82 9.18
C PHE A 39 13.25 -19.09 9.36
N SER A 40 12.86 -19.77 10.45
CA SER A 40 11.44 -20.04 10.76
C SER A 40 10.65 -18.75 10.94
N GLU A 41 11.15 -17.79 11.72
CA GLU A 41 10.50 -16.50 11.93
C GLU A 41 10.38 -15.70 10.62
N ALA A 42 11.41 -15.75 9.75
CA ALA A 42 11.35 -15.10 8.45
C ALA A 42 10.32 -15.76 7.53
N GLU A 43 10.18 -17.09 7.55
CA GLU A 43 9.17 -17.79 6.75
C GLU A 43 7.75 -17.56 7.27
N GLU A 44 7.55 -17.51 8.59
CA GLU A 44 6.27 -17.09 9.17
C GLU A 44 5.87 -15.69 8.70
N ALA A 45 6.82 -14.73 8.70
CA ALA A 45 6.57 -13.38 8.21
C ALA A 45 6.21 -13.35 6.72
N ARG A 46 6.85 -14.19 5.89
CA ARG A 46 6.52 -14.33 4.46
C ARG A 46 5.11 -14.90 4.27
N ASN A 47 4.79 -15.96 5.01
CA ASN A 47 3.47 -16.57 4.96
C ASN A 47 2.37 -15.60 5.39
N ALA A 48 2.60 -14.82 6.44
CA ALA A 48 1.66 -13.80 6.89
C ALA A 48 1.44 -12.73 5.81
N LEU A 49 2.49 -12.25 5.14
CA LEU A 49 2.36 -11.29 4.04
C LEU A 49 1.63 -11.88 2.84
N ARG A 50 1.92 -13.14 2.45
CA ARG A 50 1.18 -13.82 1.37
C ARG A 50 -0.32 -13.89 1.66
N GLN A 51 -0.69 -14.29 2.89
CA GLN A 51 -2.10 -14.36 3.29
C GLN A 51 -2.78 -12.98 3.28
N GLN A 52 -2.11 -11.96 3.78
CA GLN A 52 -2.63 -10.59 3.75
C GLN A 52 -2.89 -10.12 2.31
N VAL A 53 -1.93 -10.28 1.41
CA VAL A 53 -2.03 -9.86 0.00
C VAL A 53 -3.18 -10.59 -0.71
N LEU A 54 -3.36 -11.90 -0.44
CA LEU A 54 -4.47 -12.68 -0.98
C LEU A 54 -5.83 -12.19 -0.46
N GLN A 55 -5.93 -11.84 0.81
CA GLN A 55 -7.17 -11.29 1.39
C GLN A 55 -7.53 -9.92 0.79
N GLU A 56 -6.54 -9.14 0.40
CA GLU A 56 -6.71 -7.86 -0.30
C GLU A 56 -7.05 -8.02 -1.80
N GLY A 57 -7.18 -9.27 -2.30
CA GLY A 57 -7.44 -9.56 -3.73
C GLY A 57 -6.27 -9.20 -4.65
N ARG A 58 -5.06 -9.13 -4.12
CA ARG A 58 -3.82 -8.75 -4.81
C ARG A 58 -2.90 -9.95 -4.96
N THR A 59 -1.94 -9.83 -5.86
CA THR A 59 -0.84 -10.80 -6.02
C THR A 59 0.50 -10.06 -5.99
N LEU A 60 1.47 -10.65 -5.33
CA LEU A 60 2.87 -10.23 -5.39
C LEU A 60 3.72 -11.40 -5.85
N ASP A 61 4.78 -11.14 -6.59
CA ASP A 61 5.74 -12.17 -6.88
C ASP A 61 6.59 -12.51 -5.64
N GLU A 62 7.22 -13.68 -5.65
CA GLU A 62 7.98 -14.16 -4.50
C GLU A 62 9.19 -13.27 -4.16
N SER A 63 9.80 -12.66 -5.17
CA SER A 63 10.94 -11.77 -4.96
C SER A 63 10.53 -10.49 -4.22
N GLU A 64 9.35 -9.97 -4.52
CA GLU A 64 8.80 -8.80 -3.85
C GLU A 64 8.37 -9.13 -2.41
N ILE A 65 7.81 -10.33 -2.17
CA ILE A 65 7.48 -10.80 -0.82
C ILE A 65 8.76 -10.89 0.03
N VAL A 66 9.79 -11.53 -0.49
CA VAL A 66 11.08 -11.66 0.20
C VAL A 66 11.66 -10.29 0.54
N LYS A 67 11.70 -9.39 -0.42
CA LYS A 67 12.23 -8.03 -0.25
C LYS A 67 11.45 -7.23 0.81
N ARG A 68 10.13 -7.25 0.78
CA ARG A 68 9.29 -6.53 1.75
C ARG A 68 9.45 -7.10 3.16
N VAL A 69 9.47 -8.42 3.29
CA VAL A 69 9.68 -9.07 4.59
C VAL A 69 11.06 -8.75 5.14
N GLU A 70 12.11 -8.87 4.33
CA GLU A 70 13.47 -8.52 4.76
C GLU A 70 13.57 -7.08 5.25
N GLN A 71 13.03 -6.12 4.50
CA GLN A 71 13.01 -4.72 4.90
C GLN A 71 12.28 -4.51 6.23
N ARG A 72 11.14 -5.17 6.42
CA ARG A 72 10.36 -5.10 7.66
C ARG A 72 11.12 -5.69 8.84
N LEU A 73 11.72 -6.87 8.68
CA LEU A 73 12.49 -7.53 9.74
C LEU A 73 13.73 -6.73 10.13
N ILE A 74 14.44 -6.14 9.15
CA ILE A 74 15.56 -5.24 9.42
C ILE A 74 15.09 -4.04 10.25
N ALA A 75 14.01 -3.38 9.83
CA ALA A 75 13.47 -2.23 10.55
C ALA A 75 13.09 -2.59 12.00
N GLU A 76 12.46 -3.74 12.20
CA GLU A 76 12.09 -4.25 13.52
C GLU A 76 13.32 -4.45 14.41
N LEU A 77 14.36 -5.12 13.92
CA LEU A 77 15.58 -5.34 14.70
C LEU A 77 16.35 -4.04 14.99
N LEU A 78 16.34 -3.08 14.05
CA LEU A 78 16.94 -1.77 14.26
C LEU A 78 16.25 -1.03 15.43
N LEU A 79 14.92 -0.99 15.43
CA LEU A 79 14.15 -0.36 16.49
C LEU A 79 14.32 -1.09 17.82
N ARG A 80 14.30 -2.43 17.83
CA ARG A 80 14.56 -3.25 19.02
C ARG A 80 15.96 -3.01 19.59
N SER A 81 16.98 -2.98 18.75
CA SER A 81 18.35 -2.69 19.13
C SER A 81 18.48 -1.27 19.74
N ARG A 82 17.83 -0.29 19.12
CA ARG A 82 17.84 1.10 19.60
C ARG A 82 17.12 1.25 20.94
N ALA A 83 15.94 0.63 21.09
CA ALA A 83 15.21 0.62 22.37
C ALA A 83 16.07 0.04 23.51
N LYS A 84 16.76 -1.07 23.25
CA LYS A 84 17.68 -1.69 24.19
C LYS A 84 18.83 -0.74 24.58
N THR A 85 19.44 -0.09 23.59
CA THR A 85 20.53 0.88 23.82
C THR A 85 20.07 2.04 24.70
N LEU A 86 18.86 2.53 24.50
CA LEU A 86 18.25 3.63 25.25
C LEU A 86 17.61 3.18 26.57
N LYS A 87 17.68 1.88 26.90
CA LYS A 87 17.06 1.28 28.09
C LYS A 87 15.56 1.57 28.20
N ILE A 88 14.88 1.57 27.02
CA ILE A 88 13.44 1.71 26.97
C ILE A 88 12.82 0.34 27.24
N ASP A 89 12.00 0.24 28.27
CA ASP A 89 11.38 -1.01 28.68
C ASP A 89 9.86 -0.88 28.83
N ALA A 90 9.19 -2.03 28.85
CA ALA A 90 7.78 -2.17 29.14
C ALA A 90 7.62 -2.70 30.58
N SER A 91 6.67 -2.15 31.33
CA SER A 91 6.38 -2.67 32.67
C SER A 91 5.71 -4.03 32.57
N THR A 92 6.03 -4.91 33.52
CA THR A 92 5.42 -6.26 33.57
C THR A 92 3.91 -6.16 33.73
N ASP A 93 3.42 -5.22 34.53
CA ASP A 93 1.99 -5.07 34.80
C ASP A 93 1.23 -4.62 33.54
N GLU A 94 1.76 -3.64 32.79
CA GLU A 94 1.18 -3.21 31.52
C GLU A 94 1.13 -4.34 30.49
N VAL A 95 2.18 -5.15 30.41
CA VAL A 95 2.24 -6.30 29.51
C VAL A 95 1.19 -7.34 29.92
N GLN A 96 1.06 -7.67 31.20
CA GLN A 96 0.07 -8.65 31.68
C GLN A 96 -1.36 -8.17 31.47
N GLU A 97 -1.65 -6.92 31.77
CA GLU A 97 -2.97 -6.31 31.51
C GLU A 97 -3.32 -6.40 30.02
N ARG A 98 -2.41 -6.06 29.14
CA ARG A 98 -2.61 -6.12 27.68
C ARG A 98 -2.82 -7.54 27.19
N VAL A 99 -2.08 -8.52 27.73
CA VAL A 99 -2.29 -9.97 27.44
C VAL A 99 -3.71 -10.37 27.81
N GLY A 100 -4.19 -9.98 28.99
CA GLY A 100 -5.55 -10.26 29.46
C GLY A 100 -6.60 -9.74 28.48
N LEU A 101 -6.52 -8.45 28.15
CA LEU A 101 -7.45 -7.79 27.22
C LEU A 101 -7.45 -8.43 25.82
N LEU A 102 -6.28 -8.75 25.28
CA LEU A 102 -6.18 -9.37 23.96
C LEU A 102 -6.79 -10.79 23.94
N ARG A 103 -6.65 -11.57 25.01
CA ARG A 103 -7.25 -12.90 25.11
C ARG A 103 -8.77 -12.87 25.27
N GLU A 104 -9.30 -11.86 25.92
CA GLU A 104 -10.73 -11.60 25.99
C GLU A 104 -11.32 -11.28 24.62
N GLN A 105 -10.65 -10.39 23.86
CA GLN A 105 -11.08 -9.95 22.54
C GLN A 105 -10.87 -11.01 21.45
N ASN A 106 -9.83 -11.85 21.58
CA ASN A 106 -9.44 -12.86 20.59
C ASN A 106 -9.28 -14.25 21.23
N PRO A 107 -10.33 -15.07 21.26
CA PRO A 107 -10.30 -16.39 21.87
C PRO A 107 -9.20 -17.32 21.32
N GLN A 108 -8.76 -17.12 20.08
CA GLN A 108 -7.69 -17.91 19.45
C GLN A 108 -6.34 -17.73 20.16
N LEU A 109 -6.09 -16.57 20.78
CA LEU A 109 -4.87 -16.28 21.52
C LEU A 109 -4.77 -17.05 22.86
N ARG A 110 -5.84 -17.71 23.31
CA ARG A 110 -5.82 -18.53 24.52
C ARG A 110 -4.87 -19.72 24.42
N ASN A 111 -4.63 -20.20 23.19
CA ASN A 111 -3.74 -21.33 22.93
C ASN A 111 -2.28 -20.91 22.73
N VAL A 112 -1.99 -19.61 22.65
CA VAL A 112 -0.63 -19.10 22.53
C VAL A 112 0.04 -19.11 23.91
N LYS A 113 1.30 -19.60 23.97
CA LYS A 113 2.07 -19.61 25.21
C LYS A 113 2.24 -18.20 25.77
N ASP A 114 2.05 -18.06 27.09
CA ASP A 114 2.11 -16.77 27.79
C ASP A 114 3.37 -15.99 27.46
N LYS A 115 4.51 -16.66 27.53
CA LYS A 115 5.80 -16.00 27.29
C LYS A 115 5.90 -15.40 25.87
N ILE A 116 5.43 -16.12 24.85
CA ILE A 116 5.49 -15.63 23.46
C ILE A 116 4.66 -14.35 23.32
N LEU A 117 3.43 -14.37 23.85
CA LEU A 117 2.55 -13.21 23.76
C LEU A 117 3.06 -12.04 24.59
N GLN A 118 3.61 -12.32 25.80
CA GLN A 118 4.23 -11.28 26.63
C GLN A 118 5.44 -10.65 25.95
N ASP A 119 6.33 -11.43 25.36
CA ASP A 119 7.52 -10.93 24.67
C ASP A 119 7.13 -10.05 23.47
N GLN A 120 6.14 -10.46 22.67
CA GLN A 120 5.63 -9.67 21.55
C GLN A 120 5.02 -8.34 22.00
N ILE A 121 4.19 -8.35 23.04
CA ILE A 121 3.57 -7.15 23.59
C ILE A 121 4.61 -6.22 24.20
N ALA A 122 5.58 -6.77 24.91
CA ALA A 122 6.67 -5.98 25.47
C ALA A 122 7.50 -5.27 24.37
N ASP A 123 7.76 -5.97 23.26
CA ASP A 123 8.45 -5.38 22.11
C ASP A 123 7.61 -4.29 21.44
N ASP A 124 6.29 -4.47 21.34
CA ASP A 124 5.38 -3.43 20.85
C ASP A 124 5.39 -2.18 21.74
N PHE A 125 5.33 -2.32 23.05
CA PHE A 125 5.43 -1.19 23.97
C PHE A 125 6.79 -0.48 23.88
N ARG A 126 7.89 -1.24 23.79
CA ARG A 126 9.23 -0.67 23.61
C ARG A 126 9.32 0.14 22.33
N ARG A 127 8.79 -0.39 21.22
CA ARG A 127 8.75 0.28 19.92
C ARG A 127 7.92 1.55 19.97
N GLN A 128 6.71 1.51 20.54
CA GLN A 128 5.85 2.67 20.69
C GLN A 128 6.53 3.78 21.50
N ARG A 129 7.13 3.45 22.65
CA ARG A 129 7.84 4.41 23.49
C ARG A 129 9.07 4.98 22.81
N LEU A 130 9.79 4.14 22.06
CA LEU A 130 10.94 4.60 21.28
C LEU A 130 10.50 5.63 20.24
N LEU A 131 9.48 5.32 19.45
CA LEU A 131 8.99 6.21 18.40
C LEU A 131 8.39 7.48 19.00
N ALA A 132 7.62 7.38 20.07
CA ALA A 132 7.09 8.55 20.78
C ALA A 132 8.20 9.51 21.22
N ARG A 133 9.31 8.97 21.75
CA ARG A 133 10.45 9.76 22.22
C ARG A 133 11.30 10.32 21.10
N GLU A 134 11.68 9.49 20.11
CA GLU A 134 12.71 9.84 19.12
C GLU A 134 12.11 10.47 17.85
N VAL A 135 10.85 10.23 17.58
CA VAL A 135 10.16 10.67 16.37
C VAL A 135 8.99 11.60 16.69
N ASP A 136 7.95 11.10 17.39
CA ASP A 136 6.68 11.83 17.56
C ASP A 136 6.87 13.17 18.27
N SER A 137 7.79 13.23 19.25
CA SER A 137 8.14 14.46 19.95
C SER A 137 8.71 15.56 19.04
N LYS A 138 9.21 15.20 17.87
CA LYS A 138 9.85 16.10 16.89
C LYS A 138 8.96 16.42 15.70
N VAL A 139 7.91 15.63 15.46
CA VAL A 139 6.95 15.87 14.38
C VAL A 139 6.22 17.19 14.63
N ARG A 140 6.15 18.01 13.60
CA ARG A 140 5.38 19.26 13.59
C ARG A 140 4.58 19.31 12.31
N VAL A 141 3.31 19.64 12.42
CA VAL A 141 2.41 19.86 11.30
C VAL A 141 2.18 21.36 11.18
N GLY A 142 2.45 21.88 10.01
CA GLY A 142 2.22 23.27 9.66
C GLY A 142 0.98 23.44 8.76
N GLU A 143 0.66 24.69 8.46
CA GLU A 143 -0.44 25.04 7.54
C GLU A 143 -0.22 24.50 6.12
N GLU A 144 1.04 24.28 5.72
CA GLU A 144 1.37 23.78 4.39
C GLU A 144 0.92 22.33 4.20
N GLU A 145 1.16 21.47 5.20
CA GLU A 145 0.74 20.07 5.18
C GLU A 145 -0.78 19.96 5.18
N ILE A 146 -1.45 20.75 6.00
CA ILE A 146 -2.92 20.81 6.05
C ILE A 146 -3.48 21.27 4.71
N ALA A 147 -2.92 22.33 4.12
CA ALA A 147 -3.36 22.86 2.84
C ALA A 147 -3.13 21.86 1.70
N LYS A 148 -2.03 21.11 1.72
CA LYS A 148 -1.74 20.04 0.76
C LYS A 148 -2.81 18.95 0.80
N LEU A 149 -3.11 18.41 1.97
CA LEU A 149 -4.14 17.38 2.14
C LEU A 149 -5.53 17.87 1.74
N CYS A 150 -5.89 19.08 2.16
CA CYS A 150 -7.14 19.68 1.77
C CYS A 150 -7.28 19.80 0.25
N LYS A 151 -6.22 20.24 -0.44
CA LYS A 151 -6.21 20.31 -1.92
C LYS A 151 -6.39 18.95 -2.57
N VAL A 152 -5.69 17.91 -2.08
CA VAL A 152 -5.84 16.54 -2.58
C VAL A 152 -7.29 16.08 -2.43
N GLN A 153 -7.87 16.23 -1.25
CA GLN A 153 -9.24 15.81 -0.99
C GLN A 153 -10.26 16.65 -1.79
N THR A 154 -9.96 17.94 -2.03
CA THR A 154 -10.80 18.80 -2.89
C THR A 154 -10.83 18.29 -4.32
N VAL A 155 -9.70 17.85 -4.86
CA VAL A 155 -9.61 17.25 -6.21
C VAL A 155 -10.38 15.93 -6.29
N GLU A 156 -10.32 15.09 -5.26
CA GLU A 156 -11.05 13.82 -5.19
C GLU A 156 -12.57 14.01 -5.10
N LEU A 157 -13.02 15.08 -4.43
CA LEU A 157 -14.43 15.40 -4.26
C LEU A 157 -14.99 16.33 -5.35
N ARG A 158 -14.15 16.76 -6.29
CA ARG A 158 -14.56 17.60 -7.42
C ARG A 158 -15.64 16.88 -8.23
N GLN A 159 -16.73 17.60 -8.50
CA GLN A 159 -17.78 17.18 -9.41
C GLN A 159 -17.71 18.03 -10.66
N ILE A 160 -17.87 17.41 -11.81
CA ILE A 160 -17.94 18.10 -13.11
C ILE A 160 -19.30 17.86 -13.74
N GLU A 161 -19.91 18.90 -14.27
CA GLU A 161 -21.03 18.76 -15.18
C GLU A 161 -20.48 18.57 -16.58
N LEU A 162 -20.63 17.34 -17.10
CA LEU A 162 -20.06 16.92 -18.38
C LEU A 162 -21.10 16.96 -19.48
N ALA A 163 -20.70 17.43 -20.65
CA ALA A 163 -21.45 17.30 -21.89
C ALA A 163 -20.58 16.67 -22.97
N GLN A 164 -21.23 16.01 -23.95
CA GLN A 164 -20.58 15.38 -25.08
C GLN A 164 -21.25 15.69 -26.42
N ILE A 165 -20.44 15.66 -27.47
CA ILE A 165 -20.89 15.42 -28.84
C ILE A 165 -20.32 14.06 -29.23
N LEU A 166 -21.18 13.11 -29.57
CA LEU A 166 -20.81 11.78 -30.02
C LEU A 166 -20.90 11.70 -31.51
N LEU A 167 -19.85 11.20 -32.18
CA LEU A 167 -19.80 11.02 -33.63
C LEU A 167 -19.63 9.54 -33.97
N ARG A 168 -20.42 9.07 -34.93
CA ARG A 168 -20.37 7.70 -35.44
C ARG A 168 -20.43 7.71 -36.96
N GLY A 169 -20.02 6.58 -37.58
CA GLY A 169 -20.11 6.38 -39.02
C GLY A 169 -18.98 6.98 -39.81
N GLU A 170 -19.28 7.56 -40.95
CA GLU A 170 -18.31 8.09 -41.91
C GLU A 170 -18.13 9.60 -41.73
N GLU A 171 -17.08 10.18 -42.35
CA GLU A 171 -16.77 11.62 -42.36
C GLU A 171 -16.53 12.22 -40.98
N ILE A 172 -16.08 11.40 -40.02
CA ILE A 172 -15.78 11.87 -38.63
C ILE A 172 -14.75 13.01 -38.62
N PRO A 173 -13.62 12.96 -39.39
CA PRO A 173 -12.63 14.04 -39.36
C PRO A 173 -13.22 15.39 -39.87
N GLU A 174 -14.04 15.36 -40.87
CA GLU A 174 -14.70 16.57 -41.42
C GLU A 174 -15.69 17.14 -40.39
N ARG A 175 -16.47 16.30 -39.74
CA ARG A 175 -17.42 16.69 -38.69
C ARG A 175 -16.71 17.29 -37.49
N ILE A 176 -15.55 16.72 -37.07
CA ILE A 176 -14.72 17.27 -36.01
C ILE A 176 -14.25 18.69 -36.38
N ASN A 177 -13.74 18.89 -37.60
CA ASN A 177 -13.30 20.21 -38.05
C ASN A 177 -14.44 21.23 -38.02
N ILE A 178 -15.65 20.84 -38.44
CA ILE A 178 -16.82 21.73 -38.40
C ILE A 178 -17.14 22.11 -36.94
N ILE A 179 -17.10 21.16 -36.01
CA ILE A 179 -17.38 21.40 -34.59
C ILE A 179 -16.33 22.35 -33.98
N GLN A 180 -15.06 22.11 -34.26
CA GLN A 180 -13.94 22.93 -33.76
C GLN A 180 -14.01 24.37 -34.30
N ASP A 181 -14.32 24.52 -35.60
CA ASP A 181 -14.51 25.82 -36.24
C ASP A 181 -15.69 26.60 -35.68
N GLN A 182 -16.83 25.93 -35.49
CA GLN A 182 -18.02 26.53 -34.89
C GLN A 182 -17.78 26.92 -33.42
N PHE A 183 -17.10 26.06 -32.67
CA PHE A 183 -16.72 26.35 -31.30
C PHE A 183 -15.78 27.56 -31.21
N ALA A 184 -14.80 27.64 -32.09
CA ALA A 184 -13.88 28.78 -32.17
C ALA A 184 -14.57 30.10 -32.57
N GLN A 185 -15.70 30.02 -33.30
CA GLN A 185 -16.55 31.17 -33.65
C GLN A 185 -17.52 31.55 -32.53
N GLY A 186 -17.52 30.80 -31.40
CA GLY A 186 -18.32 31.10 -30.22
C GLY A 186 -19.72 30.50 -30.24
N MET A 187 -20.00 29.54 -31.11
CA MET A 187 -21.27 28.78 -31.06
C MET A 187 -21.38 28.03 -29.75
N ALA A 188 -22.57 28.03 -29.17
CA ALA A 188 -22.83 27.30 -27.91
C ALA A 188 -22.68 25.78 -28.11
N PHE A 189 -22.04 25.11 -27.16
CA PHE A 189 -21.81 23.66 -27.23
C PHE A 189 -23.13 22.88 -27.34
N GLU A 190 -24.15 23.30 -26.63
CA GLU A 190 -25.49 22.69 -26.65
C GLU A 190 -26.14 22.77 -28.02
N GLU A 191 -25.92 23.87 -28.76
CA GLU A 191 -26.47 24.04 -30.12
C GLU A 191 -25.77 23.09 -31.10
N MET A 192 -24.43 23.01 -31.01
CA MET A 192 -23.65 22.07 -31.80
C MET A 192 -24.00 20.61 -31.48
N ALA A 193 -24.18 20.29 -30.19
CA ALA A 193 -24.57 18.94 -29.77
C ALA A 193 -25.93 18.54 -30.32
N ARG A 194 -26.93 19.46 -30.33
CA ARG A 194 -28.24 19.19 -30.91
C ARG A 194 -28.19 19.00 -32.42
N ALA A 195 -27.32 19.71 -33.11
CA ALA A 195 -27.24 19.70 -34.56
C ALA A 195 -26.35 18.57 -35.11
N LEU A 196 -25.30 18.21 -34.40
CA LEU A 196 -24.19 17.40 -34.96
C LEU A 196 -23.92 16.10 -34.20
N SER A 197 -24.51 15.90 -33.02
CA SER A 197 -24.28 14.67 -32.24
C SER A 197 -25.13 13.50 -32.74
N ASP A 198 -24.52 12.33 -32.83
CA ASP A 198 -25.22 11.06 -33.11
C ASP A 198 -25.76 10.40 -31.82
N ASP A 199 -25.68 11.08 -30.68
CA ASP A 199 -26.36 10.67 -29.45
C ASP A 199 -27.83 11.10 -29.52
N PRO A 200 -28.79 10.15 -29.51
CA PRO A 200 -30.21 10.49 -29.58
C PRO A 200 -30.71 11.39 -28.47
N ALA A 201 -30.01 11.43 -27.33
CA ALA A 201 -30.37 12.29 -26.21
C ALA A 201 -29.97 13.76 -26.45
N ALA A 202 -28.99 14.01 -27.32
CA ALA A 202 -28.42 15.35 -27.53
C ALA A 202 -29.43 16.36 -28.08
N GLU A 203 -30.38 15.90 -28.92
CA GLU A 203 -31.46 16.75 -29.42
C GLU A 203 -32.27 17.40 -28.29
N ARG A 204 -32.51 16.66 -27.21
CA ARG A 204 -33.32 17.12 -26.08
C ARG A 204 -32.49 17.84 -25.02
N ASN A 205 -31.32 17.29 -24.67
CA ASN A 205 -30.54 17.75 -23.52
C ASN A 205 -29.31 18.60 -23.90
N GLY A 206 -29.05 18.83 -25.20
CA GLY A 206 -27.88 19.58 -25.66
C GLY A 206 -26.56 18.88 -25.38
N GLY A 207 -26.57 17.54 -25.38
CA GLY A 207 -25.40 16.73 -25.11
C GLY A 207 -25.02 16.57 -23.63
N ARG A 208 -25.83 17.09 -22.70
CA ARG A 208 -25.56 16.98 -21.25
C ARG A 208 -25.62 15.54 -20.77
N LEU A 209 -24.56 15.10 -20.10
CA LEU A 209 -24.48 13.77 -19.47
C LEU A 209 -24.87 13.83 -17.99
N GLY A 210 -24.60 14.96 -17.31
CA GLY A 210 -24.90 15.16 -15.90
C GLY A 210 -23.68 15.49 -15.07
N LEU A 211 -23.82 15.38 -13.74
CA LEU A 211 -22.77 15.60 -12.76
C LEU A 211 -22.06 14.27 -12.44
N PHE A 212 -20.74 14.30 -12.51
CA PHE A 212 -19.90 13.13 -12.24
C PHE A 212 -18.79 13.45 -11.26
N ARG A 213 -18.46 12.46 -10.44
CA ARG A 213 -17.26 12.39 -9.60
C ARG A 213 -16.23 11.46 -10.25
N LYS A 214 -15.00 11.56 -9.79
CA LYS A 214 -13.95 10.60 -10.15
C LYS A 214 -14.38 9.17 -9.79
N GLY A 215 -14.19 8.23 -10.70
CA GLY A 215 -14.62 6.84 -10.57
C GLY A 215 -16.03 6.53 -11.08
N GLU A 216 -16.77 7.52 -11.59
CA GLU A 216 -18.16 7.35 -12.10
C GLU A 216 -18.22 7.30 -13.64
N LEU A 217 -17.12 7.57 -14.33
CA LEU A 217 -17.01 7.55 -15.79
C LEU A 217 -16.18 6.38 -16.27
N LEU A 218 -16.29 6.07 -17.56
CA LEU A 218 -15.35 5.15 -18.21
C LEU A 218 -13.94 5.71 -18.09
N PRO A 219 -12.91 4.87 -17.85
CA PRO A 219 -11.54 5.34 -17.60
C PRO A 219 -10.98 6.26 -18.68
N GLU A 220 -11.29 5.99 -19.94
CA GLU A 220 -10.86 6.79 -21.08
C GLU A 220 -11.50 8.18 -21.05
N ILE A 221 -12.81 8.26 -20.80
CA ILE A 221 -13.55 9.52 -20.70
C ILE A 221 -13.10 10.28 -19.45
N GLU A 222 -12.95 9.59 -18.32
CA GLU A 222 -12.55 10.19 -17.05
C GLU A 222 -11.19 10.86 -17.15
N SER A 223 -10.23 10.20 -17.79
CA SER A 223 -8.86 10.70 -17.93
C SER A 223 -8.79 12.02 -18.67
N VAL A 224 -9.69 12.26 -19.63
CA VAL A 224 -9.81 13.51 -20.38
C VAL A 224 -10.66 14.53 -19.64
N ALA A 225 -11.89 14.12 -19.22
CA ALA A 225 -12.88 15.04 -18.66
C ALA A 225 -12.37 15.79 -17.41
N PHE A 226 -11.67 15.09 -16.50
CA PHE A 226 -11.14 15.71 -15.27
C PHE A 226 -9.89 16.59 -15.49
N GLN A 227 -9.31 16.59 -16.69
CA GLN A 227 -8.21 17.51 -17.05
C GLN A 227 -8.70 18.80 -17.73
N LEU A 228 -9.94 18.79 -18.25
CA LEU A 228 -10.52 19.94 -18.90
C LEU A 228 -10.82 21.07 -17.92
N LYS A 229 -10.65 22.31 -18.38
CA LYS A 229 -11.18 23.50 -17.73
C LYS A 229 -12.66 23.68 -18.09
N VAL A 230 -13.38 24.38 -17.24
CA VAL A 230 -14.78 24.76 -17.54
C VAL A 230 -14.82 25.56 -18.86
N GLY A 231 -15.69 25.15 -19.77
CA GLY A 231 -15.85 25.74 -21.09
C GLY A 231 -14.79 25.33 -22.11
N GLN A 232 -13.89 24.42 -21.80
CA GLN A 232 -12.88 23.91 -22.73
C GLN A 232 -13.43 22.70 -23.50
N LEU A 233 -13.30 22.72 -24.83
CA LEU A 233 -13.55 21.58 -25.69
C LEU A 233 -12.36 20.62 -25.64
N SER A 234 -12.59 19.32 -25.55
CA SER A 234 -11.54 18.31 -25.61
C SER A 234 -11.00 18.10 -27.01
N ASP A 235 -9.84 17.48 -27.11
CA ASP A 235 -9.46 16.75 -28.31
C ASP A 235 -10.43 15.59 -28.56
N PRO A 236 -10.55 15.10 -29.81
CA PRO A 236 -11.36 13.95 -30.11
C PRO A 236 -10.89 12.70 -29.35
N LEU A 237 -11.80 12.03 -28.68
CA LEU A 237 -11.54 10.82 -27.90
C LEU A 237 -12.28 9.63 -28.51
N GLU A 238 -11.55 8.62 -28.96
CA GLU A 238 -12.12 7.37 -29.49
C GLU A 238 -12.44 6.40 -28.37
N THR A 239 -13.64 5.81 -28.40
CA THR A 239 -14.08 4.72 -27.54
C THR A 239 -14.84 3.67 -28.36
N GLU A 240 -15.25 2.57 -27.72
CA GLU A 240 -16.11 1.56 -28.36
C GLU A 240 -17.49 2.12 -28.81
N PHE A 241 -17.94 3.26 -28.27
CA PHE A 241 -19.21 3.90 -28.60
C PHE A 241 -19.12 4.88 -29.77
N GLY A 242 -17.91 5.26 -30.17
CA GLY A 242 -17.63 6.26 -31.21
C GLY A 242 -16.60 7.28 -30.78
N THR A 243 -16.52 8.39 -31.51
CA THR A 243 -15.63 9.51 -31.20
C THR A 243 -16.38 10.57 -30.40
N HIS A 244 -15.84 10.90 -29.23
CA HIS A 244 -16.41 11.87 -28.30
C HIS A 244 -15.64 13.20 -28.36
N LEU A 245 -16.39 14.29 -28.36
CA LEU A 245 -15.89 15.63 -28.05
C LEU A 245 -16.57 16.04 -26.75
N LEU A 246 -15.75 16.26 -25.72
CA LEU A 246 -16.19 16.50 -24.35
C LEU A 246 -16.04 17.99 -23.98
N MET A 247 -16.94 18.47 -23.13
CA MET A 247 -16.81 19.80 -22.51
C MET A 247 -17.32 19.75 -21.06
N VAL A 248 -16.53 20.31 -20.15
CA VAL A 248 -16.99 20.56 -18.77
C VAL A 248 -17.78 21.87 -18.77
N GLN A 249 -19.09 21.81 -18.51
CA GLN A 249 -19.96 22.97 -18.48
C GLN A 249 -19.84 23.75 -17.17
N SER A 250 -19.75 23.05 -16.07
CA SER A 250 -19.54 23.62 -14.74
C SER A 250 -18.76 22.66 -13.85
N GLU A 251 -18.18 23.19 -12.79
CA GLU A 251 -17.63 22.37 -11.72
C GLU A 251 -18.24 22.78 -10.40
N ALA A 252 -18.53 21.78 -9.59
CA ALA A 252 -18.96 21.96 -8.21
C ALA A 252 -17.91 21.37 -7.28
N LEU A 253 -17.46 22.21 -6.36
CA LEU A 253 -16.77 21.73 -5.17
C LEU A 253 -17.82 21.66 -4.08
N PRO A 254 -17.89 20.59 -3.28
CA PRO A 254 -18.76 20.58 -2.12
C PRO A 254 -18.48 21.85 -1.30
N ASP A 255 -19.49 22.63 -0.99
CA ASP A 255 -19.37 23.87 -0.20
C ASP A 255 -18.66 23.66 1.15
N ALA A 256 -18.58 22.41 1.59
CA ALA A 256 -17.94 21.97 2.83
C ALA A 256 -16.39 22.01 2.78
N LEU A 257 -15.75 22.17 1.62
CA LEU A 257 -14.27 22.02 1.51
C LEU A 257 -13.62 23.25 0.86
N LYS A 258 -13.79 24.42 1.47
CA LYS A 258 -12.96 25.59 1.13
C LYS A 258 -11.70 25.55 2.00
N CYS A 259 -10.56 25.12 1.42
CA CYS A 259 -9.29 25.05 2.15
C CYS A 259 -8.84 26.38 2.78
N SER A 260 -9.39 27.50 2.30
CA SER A 260 -9.20 28.84 2.88
C SER A 260 -10.10 29.13 4.09
N ALA A 261 -11.10 28.29 4.37
CA ALA A 261 -12.11 28.52 5.40
C ALA A 261 -12.59 27.20 6.03
N LEU A 262 -11.63 26.35 6.43
CA LEU A 262 -11.94 25.11 7.16
C LEU A 262 -12.57 25.46 8.52
N ASN A 263 -13.67 24.79 8.86
CA ASN A 263 -14.18 24.84 10.21
C ASN A 263 -13.28 24.04 11.17
N GLU A 264 -13.48 24.24 12.49
CA GLU A 264 -12.64 23.63 13.53
C GLU A 264 -12.57 22.10 13.43
N SER A 265 -13.70 21.42 13.16
CA SER A 265 -13.77 19.96 13.01
C SER A 265 -12.98 19.47 11.79
N GLN A 266 -13.13 20.13 10.65
CA GLN A 266 -12.39 19.82 9.43
C GLN A 266 -10.89 20.06 9.62
N ARG A 267 -10.53 21.19 10.23
CA ARG A 267 -9.14 21.51 10.51
C ARG A 267 -8.50 20.43 11.38
N LYS A 268 -9.16 20.05 12.47
CA LYS A 268 -8.66 19.01 13.37
C LYS A 268 -8.48 17.66 12.66
N LYS A 269 -9.41 17.31 11.76
CA LYS A 269 -9.29 16.10 10.94
C LYS A 269 -8.04 16.15 10.04
N PHE A 270 -7.83 17.25 9.33
CA PHE A 270 -6.65 17.42 8.48
C PHE A 270 -5.34 17.49 9.27
N GLU A 271 -5.34 18.10 10.46
CA GLU A 271 -4.19 18.09 11.36
C GLU A 271 -3.81 16.67 11.77
N GLU A 272 -4.79 15.84 12.12
CA GLU A 272 -4.55 14.43 12.46
C GLU A 272 -4.03 13.64 11.26
N GLU A 273 -4.65 13.76 10.08
CA GLU A 273 -4.22 13.10 8.86
C GLU A 273 -2.80 13.55 8.45
N ALA A 274 -2.52 14.85 8.48
CA ALA A 274 -1.21 15.41 8.21
C ALA A 274 -0.16 14.92 9.22
N PHE A 275 -0.53 14.84 10.50
CA PHE A 275 0.35 14.29 11.52
C PHE A 275 0.74 12.84 11.21
N GLN A 276 -0.20 12.01 10.80
CA GLN A 276 0.09 10.61 10.45
C GLN A 276 1.00 10.51 9.22
N GLU A 277 0.79 11.34 8.18
CA GLU A 277 1.64 11.36 6.98
C GLU A 277 3.08 11.80 7.31
N VAL A 278 3.22 12.94 8.00
CA VAL A 278 4.54 13.47 8.40
C VAL A 278 5.25 12.53 9.37
N ARG A 279 4.49 11.93 10.30
CA ARG A 279 5.00 10.93 11.23
C ARG A 279 5.52 9.69 10.52
N GLN A 280 4.78 9.18 9.55
CA GLN A 280 5.22 8.01 8.76
C GLN A 280 6.57 8.30 8.09
N GLN A 281 6.69 9.42 7.39
CA GLN A 281 7.94 9.82 6.74
C GLN A 281 9.08 10.00 7.76
N ALA A 282 8.79 10.57 8.93
CA ALA A 282 9.78 10.75 9.99
C ALA A 282 10.25 9.39 10.57
N VAL A 283 9.36 8.40 10.68
CA VAL A 283 9.71 7.03 11.09
C VAL A 283 10.60 6.37 10.04
N GLU A 284 10.28 6.50 8.76
CA GLU A 284 11.08 5.94 7.67
C GLU A 284 12.50 6.55 7.65
N ASN A 285 12.60 7.86 7.80
CA ASN A 285 13.88 8.56 7.89
C ASN A 285 14.69 8.11 9.12
N TYR A 286 14.02 7.96 10.25
CA TYR A 286 14.67 7.48 11.48
C TYR A 286 15.20 6.05 11.33
N ILE A 287 14.45 5.16 10.70
CA ILE A 287 14.90 3.80 10.40
C ILE A 287 16.09 3.82 9.42
N ALA A 288 16.08 4.71 8.41
CA ALA A 288 17.19 4.87 7.48
C ALA A 288 18.47 5.33 8.20
N GLU A 289 18.38 6.31 9.11
CA GLU A 289 19.52 6.74 9.93
C GLU A 289 20.06 5.62 10.82
N LEU A 290 19.19 4.80 11.41
CA LEU A 290 19.61 3.65 12.22
C LEU A 290 20.30 2.60 11.34
N ARG A 291 19.82 2.40 10.11
CA ARG A 291 20.37 1.44 9.16
C ARG A 291 21.80 1.79 8.74
N GLU A 292 22.09 3.07 8.50
CA GLU A 292 23.44 3.54 8.13
C GLU A 292 24.48 3.24 9.20
N LYS A 293 24.08 3.18 10.48
CA LYS A 293 24.96 2.96 11.63
C LYS A 293 25.00 1.51 12.10
N ALA A 294 24.21 0.63 11.50
CA ALA A 294 24.05 -0.74 11.94
C ALA A 294 24.93 -1.72 11.17
N GLN A 295 25.35 -2.78 11.84
CA GLN A 295 25.92 -3.96 11.20
C GLN A 295 24.77 -4.91 10.86
N ILE A 296 24.58 -5.17 9.56
CA ILE A 296 23.49 -6.01 9.07
C ILE A 296 24.09 -7.18 8.29
N THR A 297 23.69 -8.40 8.62
CA THR A 297 24.05 -9.61 7.90
C THR A 297 22.79 -10.38 7.57
N VAL A 298 22.59 -10.69 6.30
CA VAL A 298 21.51 -11.55 5.80
C VAL A 298 22.11 -12.84 5.29
N ASN A 299 21.68 -13.96 5.83
CA ASN A 299 22.11 -15.28 5.39
C ASN A 299 21.09 -15.84 4.38
N PRO A 300 21.55 -16.45 3.29
CA PRO A 300 20.64 -17.09 2.33
C PRO A 300 19.96 -18.31 2.97
N PHE A 301 18.73 -18.57 2.56
CA PHE A 301 18.05 -19.79 2.99
C PHE A 301 18.84 -21.02 2.54
N PRO A 302 18.98 -22.04 3.40
CA PRO A 302 19.64 -23.29 3.05
C PRO A 302 18.95 -23.97 1.86
N LYS A 303 19.70 -24.61 0.97
CA LYS A 303 19.12 -25.42 -0.10
C LYS A 303 18.26 -26.54 0.50
N GLY A 304 17.00 -26.61 0.08
CA GLY A 304 16.03 -27.61 0.58
C GLY A 304 15.38 -27.23 1.92
N TRP A 305 15.44 -25.98 2.33
CA TRP A 305 14.65 -25.49 3.45
C TRP A 305 13.14 -25.64 3.14
N ASN A 306 12.46 -26.44 3.96
CA ASN A 306 11.01 -26.66 3.88
C ASN A 306 10.43 -26.32 5.26
N GLY A 307 10.46 -25.03 5.62
CA GLY A 307 10.13 -24.45 6.92
C GLY A 307 8.96 -25.05 7.69
#